data_b1981fafa69ea9aa0fded70f19494ca1
#
_entry.id   b1981fafa69ea9aa0fded70f19494ca1
#
_cell.length_a   1.000
_cell.length_b   1.000
_cell.length_c   1.000
_cell.angle_alpha   90.00
_cell.angle_beta   90.00
_cell.angle_gamma   90.00
#
_symmetry.space_group_name_H-M   'P 1'
#
loop_
_entity.id
_entity.type
_entity.pdbx_description
1 polymer ?
#
loop_
_entity_poly.entity_id
_entity_poly.type
_entity_poly.pdbx_seq_one_letter_code
_entity_poly.pdbx_strand_id
1 'polypeptide(L)'
;MSRHISTLNLHLEPADNQRLASLCGPFDDNLKQLERRLGIEISYRDNHFQVIGKQAQVEAAAVILKHLYVETQPLKGCKVSDITPEMVHLAVQESRVLEQDDEPAPSLPYGKEVTVKTKRGLIKPRSPNQAQYIANIVRHDISFGIGPAGTGKTYLAVAAAVDALERQEIRRILLTRPAVEAGEKLGFLPGDLSQKVDPYLRPLYDALFEMLGFERVEKLMERNVIEVAPLAYMRGRTLNDAFIILDEAQNTTTEQMKMFLTRIGFNSKAVVTGDITQVDLPRSTKSGLRHALEVLQGVDGLSFNFFESKDVVRHPVVARIVQAYEAFDAQQAAEKSAATPRNENTSKESAQ
;
A
#
# COMPACT_ATOMS: atom_id res chain seq x y z
N MET A 1 -18.36 7.06 -36.87
CA MET A 1 -17.04 7.29 -36.25
C MET A 1 -16.12 6.20 -36.74
N SER A 2 -15.15 6.54 -37.60
CA SER A 2 -14.21 5.58 -38.20
C SER A 2 -13.32 5.01 -37.08
N ARG A 3 -13.32 3.69 -36.93
CA ARG A 3 -12.40 2.98 -36.05
C ARG A 3 -11.01 3.00 -36.73
N HIS A 4 -10.19 4.02 -36.46
CA HIS A 4 -8.79 3.99 -36.90
C HIS A 4 -8.06 2.91 -36.11
N ILE A 5 -7.80 1.78 -36.78
CA ILE A 5 -6.91 0.74 -36.29
C ILE A 5 -5.49 1.21 -36.60
N SER A 6 -4.64 1.28 -35.60
CA SER A 6 -3.24 1.63 -35.70
C SER A 6 -2.39 0.38 -35.50
N THR A 7 -1.25 0.32 -36.16
CA THR A 7 -0.24 -0.73 -36.00
C THR A 7 1.07 -0.09 -35.59
N LEU A 8 1.67 -0.55 -34.52
CA LEU A 8 2.95 -0.07 -34.03
C LEU A 8 3.93 -1.23 -33.96
N ASN A 9 5.13 -1.03 -34.51
CA ASN A 9 6.22 -1.98 -34.42
C ASN A 9 7.21 -1.49 -33.33
N LEU A 10 7.58 -2.38 -32.44
CA LEU A 10 8.41 -2.11 -31.29
C LEU A 10 9.58 -3.09 -31.25
N HIS A 11 10.78 -2.58 -30.98
CA HIS A 11 11.98 -3.38 -30.75
C HIS A 11 12.38 -3.28 -29.28
N LEU A 12 12.58 -4.43 -28.62
CA LEU A 12 13.05 -4.50 -27.25
C LEU A 12 14.54 -4.82 -27.22
N GLU A 13 15.33 -3.89 -26.71
CA GLU A 13 16.80 -4.02 -26.64
C GLU A 13 17.31 -4.02 -25.20
N PRO A 14 18.43 -4.75 -24.93
CA PRO A 14 19.13 -5.70 -25.81
C PRO A 14 18.30 -6.96 -26.07
N ALA A 15 18.46 -7.60 -27.24
CA ALA A 15 17.81 -8.87 -27.53
C ALA A 15 18.36 -9.96 -26.60
N ASP A 16 17.52 -10.46 -25.71
CA ASP A 16 17.86 -11.49 -24.72
C ASP A 16 16.68 -12.45 -24.54
N ASN A 17 16.88 -13.71 -24.93
CA ASN A 17 15.82 -14.71 -24.94
C ASN A 17 15.29 -15.04 -23.54
N GLN A 18 16.13 -14.97 -22.50
CA GLN A 18 15.68 -15.23 -21.13
C GLN A 18 14.78 -14.09 -20.62
N ARG A 19 15.15 -12.85 -20.93
CA ARG A 19 14.35 -11.68 -20.60
C ARG A 19 13.03 -11.64 -21.37
N LEU A 20 13.06 -12.01 -22.65
CA LEU A 20 11.85 -12.12 -23.47
C LEU A 20 10.91 -13.20 -22.95
N ALA A 21 11.44 -14.37 -22.58
CA ALA A 21 10.63 -15.44 -21.99
C ALA A 21 10.00 -15.00 -20.65
N SER A 22 10.73 -14.25 -19.83
CA SER A 22 10.20 -13.68 -18.61
C SER A 22 9.09 -12.63 -18.86
N LEU A 23 9.29 -11.75 -19.85
CA LEU A 23 8.29 -10.76 -20.26
C LEU A 23 7.01 -11.43 -20.75
N CYS A 24 7.11 -12.40 -21.65
CA CYS A 24 5.96 -13.09 -22.23
C CYS A 24 5.21 -13.94 -21.18
N GLY A 25 5.94 -14.50 -20.23
CA GLY A 25 5.40 -15.42 -19.24
C GLY A 25 5.16 -16.83 -19.82
N PRO A 26 4.78 -17.80 -18.97
CA PRO A 26 4.42 -19.15 -19.42
C PRO A 26 3.28 -19.08 -20.44
N PHE A 27 3.45 -19.74 -21.58
CA PHE A 27 2.43 -19.76 -22.66
C PHE A 27 1.94 -18.38 -23.14
N ASP A 28 2.77 -17.35 -23.07
CA ASP A 28 2.46 -15.94 -23.42
C ASP A 28 1.32 -15.34 -22.55
N ASP A 29 1.13 -15.84 -21.34
CA ASP A 29 0.01 -15.41 -20.49
C ASP A 29 0.07 -13.93 -20.12
N ASN A 30 1.26 -13.35 -19.98
CA ASN A 30 1.44 -11.93 -19.73
C ASN A 30 0.99 -11.09 -20.94
N LEU A 31 1.34 -11.50 -22.16
CA LEU A 31 0.91 -10.83 -23.39
C LEU A 31 -0.60 -10.94 -23.59
N LYS A 32 -1.16 -12.13 -23.40
CA LYS A 32 -2.62 -12.36 -23.46
C LYS A 32 -3.39 -11.54 -22.42
N GLN A 33 -2.77 -11.26 -21.28
CA GLN A 33 -3.36 -10.39 -20.27
C GLN A 33 -3.40 -8.93 -20.75
N LEU A 34 -2.32 -8.45 -21.39
CA LEU A 34 -2.27 -7.12 -22.01
C LEU A 34 -3.31 -6.99 -23.11
N GLU A 35 -3.40 -7.98 -24.03
CA GLU A 35 -4.38 -8.00 -25.12
C GLU A 35 -5.81 -7.86 -24.61
N ARG A 36 -6.19 -8.70 -23.64
CA ARG A 36 -7.53 -8.69 -23.05
C ARG A 36 -7.88 -7.38 -22.33
N ARG A 37 -6.90 -6.74 -21.70
CA ARG A 37 -7.15 -5.52 -20.92
C ARG A 37 -7.18 -4.26 -21.74
N LEU A 38 -6.31 -4.17 -22.73
CA LEU A 38 -6.20 -3.00 -23.59
C LEU A 38 -7.06 -3.12 -24.86
N GLY A 39 -7.59 -4.33 -25.16
CA GLY A 39 -8.36 -4.57 -26.38
C GLY A 39 -7.50 -4.43 -27.64
N ILE A 40 -6.30 -4.98 -27.62
CA ILE A 40 -5.28 -4.97 -28.69
C ILE A 40 -4.92 -6.40 -29.07
N GLU A 41 -4.21 -6.54 -30.19
CA GLU A 41 -3.55 -7.78 -30.60
C GLU A 41 -2.04 -7.58 -30.59
N ILE A 42 -1.29 -8.53 -30.02
CA ILE A 42 0.16 -8.52 -29.94
C ILE A 42 0.70 -9.76 -30.65
N SER A 43 1.53 -9.54 -31.66
CA SER A 43 2.32 -10.58 -32.30
C SER A 43 3.80 -10.26 -32.17
N TYR A 44 4.65 -11.27 -32.00
CA TYR A 44 6.08 -11.04 -31.88
C TYR A 44 6.90 -12.12 -32.56
N ARG A 45 8.11 -11.74 -32.95
CA ARG A 45 9.15 -12.65 -33.42
C ARG A 45 10.48 -12.15 -32.89
N ASP A 46 11.11 -12.98 -32.07
CA ASP A 46 12.31 -12.60 -31.32
C ASP A 46 12.06 -11.34 -30.48
N ASN A 47 12.84 -10.28 -30.62
CA ASN A 47 12.67 -9.01 -29.92
C ASN A 47 11.79 -7.98 -30.64
N HIS A 48 11.14 -8.38 -31.75
CA HIS A 48 10.28 -7.54 -32.57
C HIS A 48 8.84 -7.79 -32.21
N PHE A 49 8.16 -6.79 -31.68
CA PHE A 49 6.75 -6.84 -31.32
C PHE A 49 5.94 -5.96 -32.26
N GLN A 50 4.81 -6.47 -32.70
CA GLN A 50 3.81 -5.72 -33.45
C GLN A 50 2.52 -5.66 -32.63
N VAL A 51 2.05 -4.44 -32.39
CA VAL A 51 0.85 -4.17 -31.59
C VAL A 51 -0.21 -3.53 -32.50
N ILE A 52 -1.39 -4.09 -32.54
CA ILE A 52 -2.50 -3.67 -33.39
C ILE A 52 -3.71 -3.34 -32.53
N GLY A 53 -4.33 -2.18 -32.75
CA GLY A 53 -5.52 -1.74 -32.00
C GLY A 53 -5.85 -0.27 -32.23
N LYS A 54 -6.60 0.34 -31.32
CA LYS A 54 -6.81 1.79 -31.36
C LYS A 54 -5.53 2.52 -30.95
N GLN A 55 -5.28 3.69 -31.52
CA GLN A 55 -4.01 4.42 -31.37
C GLN A 55 -3.58 4.60 -29.92
N ALA A 56 -4.43 5.13 -29.05
CA ALA A 56 -4.10 5.35 -27.64
C ALA A 56 -3.75 4.04 -26.90
N GLN A 57 -4.46 2.95 -27.20
CA GLN A 57 -4.22 1.65 -26.59
C GLN A 57 -2.93 0.99 -27.08
N VAL A 58 -2.57 1.19 -28.33
CA VAL A 58 -1.33 0.72 -28.95
C VAL A 58 -0.12 1.49 -28.37
N GLU A 59 -0.23 2.80 -28.21
CA GLU A 59 0.79 3.63 -27.59
C GLU A 59 0.99 3.25 -26.12
N ALA A 60 -0.08 3.08 -25.35
CA ALA A 60 -0.02 2.61 -23.96
C ALA A 60 0.66 1.23 -23.86
N ALA A 61 0.28 0.28 -24.72
CA ALA A 61 0.90 -1.04 -24.76
C ALA A 61 2.40 -0.99 -25.07
N ALA A 62 2.83 -0.12 -25.95
CA ALA A 62 4.25 0.04 -26.28
C ALA A 62 5.06 0.56 -25.09
N VAL A 63 4.50 1.51 -24.31
CA VAL A 63 5.11 2.01 -23.07
C VAL A 63 5.20 0.90 -22.04
N ILE A 64 4.10 0.15 -21.83
CA ILE A 64 4.04 -0.95 -20.86
C ILE A 64 5.06 -2.05 -21.22
N LEU A 65 5.12 -2.49 -22.48
CA LEU A 65 6.05 -3.53 -22.91
C LEU A 65 7.50 -3.11 -22.69
N LYS A 66 7.85 -1.85 -23.01
CA LYS A 66 9.19 -1.31 -22.74
C LYS A 66 9.50 -1.29 -21.24
N HIS A 67 8.57 -0.80 -20.43
CA HIS A 67 8.72 -0.73 -18.98
C HIS A 67 8.93 -2.12 -18.39
N LEU A 68 8.03 -3.07 -18.68
CA LEU A 68 8.14 -4.45 -18.20
C LEU A 68 9.44 -5.12 -18.67
N TYR A 69 9.92 -4.82 -19.88
CA TYR A 69 11.19 -5.36 -20.36
C TYR A 69 12.39 -4.78 -19.61
N VAL A 70 12.36 -3.53 -19.19
CA VAL A 70 13.38 -2.96 -18.29
C VAL A 70 13.39 -3.69 -16.95
N GLU A 71 12.22 -4.04 -16.42
CA GLU A 71 12.08 -4.77 -15.16
C GLU A 71 12.72 -6.17 -15.18
N THR A 72 12.84 -6.81 -16.36
CA THR A 72 13.52 -8.09 -16.50
C THR A 72 15.04 -8.01 -16.36
N GLN A 73 15.64 -6.80 -16.24
CA GLN A 73 17.10 -6.69 -16.14
C GLN A 73 17.64 -7.40 -14.90
N PRO A 74 18.62 -8.30 -15.06
CA PRO A 74 19.24 -8.94 -13.92
C PRO A 74 20.03 -7.91 -13.10
N LEU A 75 19.77 -7.83 -11.81
CA LEU A 75 20.63 -7.13 -10.87
C LEU A 75 21.98 -7.85 -10.79
N LYS A 76 23.09 -7.10 -10.60
CA LYS A 76 24.45 -7.67 -10.52
C LYS A 76 24.47 -8.91 -9.60
N GLY A 77 24.68 -10.10 -10.22
CA GLY A 77 24.76 -11.37 -9.51
C GLY A 77 23.41 -12.10 -9.27
N CYS A 78 22.30 -11.60 -9.80
CA CYS A 78 20.98 -12.24 -9.74
C CYS A 78 20.55 -12.78 -11.10
N LYS A 79 19.59 -13.74 -11.08
CA LYS A 79 18.92 -14.21 -12.30
C LYS A 79 18.01 -13.11 -12.86
N VAL A 80 17.60 -13.28 -14.12
CA VAL A 80 16.55 -12.47 -14.76
C VAL A 80 15.32 -12.42 -13.84
N SER A 81 14.76 -11.25 -13.65
CA SER A 81 13.55 -11.09 -12.84
C SER A 81 12.33 -11.59 -13.61
N ASP A 82 11.50 -12.44 -12.98
CA ASP A 82 10.27 -12.93 -13.59
C ASP A 82 9.18 -11.84 -13.56
N ILE A 83 8.53 -11.62 -14.69
CA ILE A 83 7.36 -10.73 -14.77
C ILE A 83 6.13 -11.52 -14.34
N THR A 84 5.51 -11.08 -13.25
CA THR A 84 4.31 -11.71 -12.73
C THR A 84 3.03 -11.09 -13.32
N PRO A 85 1.90 -11.82 -13.34
CA PRO A 85 0.61 -11.27 -13.79
C PRO A 85 0.18 -10.01 -13.02
N GLU A 86 0.59 -9.88 -11.76
CA GLU A 86 0.34 -8.69 -10.93
C GLU A 86 1.11 -7.47 -11.47
N MET A 87 2.36 -7.64 -11.89
CA MET A 87 3.17 -6.57 -12.48
C MET A 87 2.55 -6.07 -13.78
N VAL A 88 2.06 -6.99 -14.64
CA VAL A 88 1.34 -6.64 -15.85
C VAL A 88 0.05 -5.86 -15.53
N HIS A 89 -0.68 -6.30 -14.49
CA HIS A 89 -1.90 -5.61 -14.05
C HIS A 89 -1.63 -4.17 -13.66
N LEU A 90 -0.58 -3.94 -12.92
CA LEU A 90 -0.21 -2.63 -12.41
C LEU A 90 0.25 -1.70 -13.53
N ALA A 91 1.10 -2.19 -14.42
CA ALA A 91 1.56 -1.42 -15.57
C ALA A 91 0.38 -0.94 -16.45
N VAL A 92 -0.68 -1.76 -16.60
CA VAL A 92 -1.92 -1.35 -17.28
C VAL A 92 -2.70 -0.30 -16.49
N GLN A 93 -2.75 -0.40 -15.15
CA GLN A 93 -3.42 0.62 -14.33
C GLN A 93 -2.70 1.97 -14.39
N GLU A 94 -1.39 1.96 -14.31
CA GLU A 94 -0.57 3.18 -14.42
C GLU A 94 -0.77 3.88 -15.75
N SER A 95 -0.82 3.13 -16.86
CA SER A 95 -1.05 3.71 -18.19
C SER A 95 -2.42 4.39 -18.33
N ARG A 96 -3.46 3.90 -17.64
CA ARG A 96 -4.80 4.50 -17.63
C ARG A 96 -4.88 5.76 -16.78
N VAL A 97 -4.11 5.84 -15.72
CA VAL A 97 -3.99 7.05 -14.89
C VAL A 97 -3.34 8.18 -15.67
N LEU A 98 -2.37 7.87 -16.52
CA LEU A 98 -1.71 8.85 -17.40
C LEU A 98 -2.66 9.39 -18.50
N GLU A 99 -3.68 8.63 -18.90
CA GLU A 99 -4.68 9.08 -19.90
C GLU A 99 -5.84 9.90 -19.31
N GLN A 100 -6.07 9.84 -17.99
CA GLN A 100 -7.21 10.50 -17.34
C GLN A 100 -6.85 11.85 -16.69
N ASP A 101 -5.57 12.10 -16.44
CA ASP A 101 -5.12 13.37 -15.87
C ASP A 101 -4.38 14.18 -16.93
N ASP A 102 -5.07 15.15 -17.53
CA ASP A 102 -4.47 16.25 -18.33
C ASP A 102 -3.59 17.20 -17.47
N GLU A 103 -3.38 16.89 -16.20
CA GLU A 103 -2.37 17.54 -15.39
C GLU A 103 -1.07 16.71 -15.48
N PRO A 104 0.06 17.36 -15.83
CA PRO A 104 1.35 16.69 -15.80
C PRO A 104 1.58 16.17 -14.37
N ALA A 105 1.76 14.85 -14.24
CA ALA A 105 2.12 14.25 -12.98
C ALA A 105 3.25 15.08 -12.36
N PRO A 106 3.17 15.47 -11.07
CA PRO A 106 4.23 16.23 -10.45
C PRO A 106 5.52 15.45 -10.63
N SER A 107 6.38 15.95 -11.50
CA SER A 107 7.71 15.41 -11.70
C SER A 107 8.38 15.39 -10.33
N LEU A 108 8.58 14.21 -9.77
CA LEU A 108 9.33 14.06 -8.53
C LEU A 108 10.66 14.80 -8.73
N PRO A 109 11.02 15.78 -7.89
CA PRO A 109 12.18 16.63 -8.12
C PRO A 109 13.53 15.90 -7.99
N TYR A 110 13.52 14.58 -7.98
CA TYR A 110 14.71 13.75 -7.83
C TYR A 110 14.68 12.56 -8.80
N GLY A 111 15.55 12.61 -9.80
CA GLY A 111 15.82 11.56 -10.78
C GLY A 111 16.51 10.30 -10.23
N LYS A 112 16.14 9.84 -9.04
CA LYS A 112 16.51 8.52 -8.53
C LYS A 112 15.21 7.80 -8.18
N GLU A 113 14.97 6.67 -8.84
CA GLU A 113 13.92 5.74 -8.47
C GLU A 113 14.04 5.45 -6.97
N VAL A 114 12.98 5.77 -6.21
CA VAL A 114 12.92 5.45 -4.78
C VAL A 114 12.62 3.96 -4.68
N THR A 115 13.67 3.16 -4.51
CA THR A 115 13.55 1.70 -4.37
C THR A 115 14.03 1.28 -3.00
N VAL A 116 13.33 0.33 -2.40
CA VAL A 116 13.70 -0.27 -1.11
C VAL A 116 14.39 -1.60 -1.37
N LYS A 117 15.62 -1.75 -0.92
CA LYS A 117 16.41 -2.94 -1.16
C LYS A 117 16.22 -3.93 0.00
N THR A 118 15.72 -5.11 -0.30
CA THR A 118 15.66 -6.24 0.64
C THR A 118 16.55 -7.38 0.14
N LYS A 119 16.85 -8.34 0.99
CA LYS A 119 17.64 -9.51 0.57
C LYS A 119 16.93 -10.41 -0.44
N ARG A 120 15.61 -10.39 -0.46
CA ARG A 120 14.79 -11.18 -1.39
C ARG A 120 14.47 -10.47 -2.69
N GLY A 121 14.79 -9.18 -2.81
CA GLY A 121 14.56 -8.43 -4.02
C GLY A 121 14.46 -6.93 -3.79
N LEU A 122 14.20 -6.23 -4.87
CA LEU A 122 13.97 -4.79 -4.87
C LEU A 122 12.47 -4.55 -4.77
N ILE A 123 12.05 -3.84 -3.73
CA ILE A 123 10.66 -3.41 -3.61
C ILE A 123 10.54 -2.03 -4.25
N LYS A 124 9.75 -1.98 -5.32
CA LYS A 124 9.46 -0.73 -6.04
C LYS A 124 8.07 -0.23 -5.67
N PRO A 125 7.91 1.08 -5.49
CA PRO A 125 6.59 1.67 -5.36
C PRO A 125 5.80 1.43 -6.65
N ARG A 126 4.51 1.16 -6.51
CA ARG A 126 3.61 0.81 -7.61
C ARG A 126 2.71 1.98 -8.02
N SER A 127 2.74 3.06 -7.27
CA SER A 127 2.04 4.31 -7.58
C SER A 127 2.87 5.52 -7.15
N PRO A 128 2.61 6.72 -7.70
CA PRO A 128 3.25 7.96 -7.28
C PRO A 128 3.08 8.21 -5.77
N ASN A 129 1.90 7.94 -5.21
CA ASN A 129 1.63 8.09 -3.78
C ASN A 129 2.49 7.14 -2.93
N GLN A 130 2.72 5.90 -3.39
CA GLN A 130 3.64 4.95 -2.74
C GLN A 130 5.09 5.43 -2.81
N ALA A 131 5.53 5.97 -3.95
CA ALA A 131 6.87 6.53 -4.09
C ALA A 131 7.10 7.72 -3.16
N GLN A 132 6.12 8.63 -3.10
CA GLN A 132 6.15 9.77 -2.18
C GLN A 132 6.17 9.33 -0.72
N TYR A 133 5.39 8.31 -0.38
CA TYR A 133 5.34 7.75 0.98
C TYR A 133 6.70 7.20 1.41
N ILE A 134 7.35 6.36 0.58
CA ILE A 134 8.69 5.85 0.88
C ILE A 134 9.70 7.00 1.01
N ALA A 135 9.66 7.98 0.11
CA ALA A 135 10.53 9.16 0.17
C ALA A 135 10.33 9.95 1.47
N ASN A 136 9.09 10.10 1.92
CA ASN A 136 8.77 10.78 3.16
C ASN A 136 9.22 10.00 4.39
N ILE A 137 9.07 8.67 4.42
CA ILE A 137 9.59 7.81 5.49
C ILE A 137 11.12 7.99 5.66
N VAL A 138 11.84 8.10 4.55
CA VAL A 138 13.31 8.29 4.61
C VAL A 138 13.66 9.67 5.17
N ARG A 139 12.90 10.72 4.84
CA ARG A 139 13.24 12.13 5.17
C ARG A 139 12.77 12.60 6.53
N HIS A 140 11.63 12.08 7.01
CA HIS A 140 10.99 12.58 8.24
C HIS A 140 11.20 11.62 9.40
N ASP A 141 11.07 12.14 10.62
CA ASP A 141 11.17 11.34 11.84
C ASP A 141 9.89 10.52 12.05
N ILE A 142 8.72 11.10 11.72
CA ILE A 142 7.42 10.44 11.83
C ILE A 142 6.66 10.59 10.52
N SER A 143 6.21 9.47 9.96
CA SER A 143 5.42 9.45 8.73
C SER A 143 4.07 8.77 8.96
N PHE A 144 3.01 9.42 8.50
CA PHE A 144 1.66 8.87 8.53
C PHE A 144 1.29 8.36 7.14
N GLY A 145 0.85 7.11 7.05
CA GLY A 145 0.30 6.49 5.84
C GLY A 145 -1.19 6.20 6.04
N ILE A 146 -2.07 6.97 5.40
CA ILE A 146 -3.51 6.99 5.65
C ILE A 146 -4.25 6.63 4.37
N GLY A 147 -5.23 5.74 4.45
CA GLY A 147 -6.08 5.39 3.32
C GLY A 147 -6.56 3.95 3.32
N PRO A 148 -7.26 3.51 2.26
CA PRO A 148 -7.93 2.21 2.22
C PRO A 148 -6.99 1.01 2.41
N ALA A 149 -7.56 -0.09 2.87
CA ALA A 149 -6.85 -1.37 2.95
C ALA A 149 -6.39 -1.82 1.55
N GLY A 150 -5.19 -2.44 1.46
CA GLY A 150 -4.62 -2.94 0.21
C GLY A 150 -3.82 -1.93 -0.60
N THR A 151 -3.58 -0.71 -0.10
CA THR A 151 -2.70 0.29 -0.73
C THR A 151 -1.22 0.11 -0.41
N GLY A 152 -0.85 -0.94 0.33
CA GLY A 152 0.54 -1.28 0.64
C GLY A 152 1.18 -0.49 1.78
N LYS A 153 0.42 0.30 2.56
CA LYS A 153 0.93 1.15 3.65
C LYS A 153 1.87 0.41 4.61
N THR A 154 1.36 -0.63 5.23
CA THR A 154 2.10 -1.44 6.21
C THR A 154 3.24 -2.20 5.57
N TYR A 155 3.02 -2.77 4.37
CA TYR A 155 4.04 -3.49 3.62
C TYR A 155 5.25 -2.60 3.28
N LEU A 156 5.02 -1.40 2.76
CA LEU A 156 6.07 -0.43 2.42
C LEU A 156 6.78 0.12 3.66
N ALA A 157 6.05 0.31 4.77
CA ALA A 157 6.64 0.70 6.04
C ALA A 157 7.60 -0.39 6.58
N VAL A 158 7.19 -1.67 6.53
CA VAL A 158 8.05 -2.80 6.92
C VAL A 158 9.26 -2.91 5.99
N ALA A 159 9.07 -2.72 4.67
CA ALA A 159 10.16 -2.71 3.72
C ALA A 159 11.20 -1.62 4.05
N ALA A 160 10.76 -0.40 4.30
CA ALA A 160 11.64 0.71 4.69
C ALA A 160 12.39 0.42 6.01
N ALA A 161 11.73 -0.22 6.97
CA ALA A 161 12.34 -0.61 8.24
C ALA A 161 13.43 -1.69 8.04
N VAL A 162 13.17 -2.68 7.19
CA VAL A 162 14.14 -3.73 6.83
C VAL A 162 15.37 -3.14 6.13
N ASP A 163 15.17 -2.24 5.17
CA ASP A 163 16.24 -1.57 4.46
C ASP A 163 17.11 -0.72 5.42
N ALA A 164 16.48 0.06 6.32
CA ALA A 164 17.18 0.84 7.33
C ALA A 164 17.99 -0.05 8.30
N LEU A 165 17.46 -1.21 8.69
CA LEU A 165 18.16 -2.19 9.50
C LEU A 165 19.37 -2.79 8.76
N GLU A 166 19.21 -3.13 7.47
CA GLU A 166 20.29 -3.66 6.65
C GLU A 166 21.40 -2.64 6.38
N ARG A 167 21.04 -1.36 6.27
CA ARG A 167 22.01 -0.26 6.18
C ARG A 167 22.62 0.14 7.51
N GLN A 168 22.22 -0.51 8.62
CA GLN A 168 22.69 -0.22 9.98
C GLN A 168 22.39 1.22 10.44
N GLU A 169 21.36 1.85 9.88
CA GLU A 169 20.88 3.17 10.31
C GLU A 169 20.12 3.09 11.63
N ILE A 170 19.55 1.93 11.92
CA ILE A 170 18.83 1.60 13.15
C ILE A 170 19.35 0.27 13.73
N ARG A 171 19.08 0.02 14.99
CA ARG A 171 19.48 -1.21 15.68
C ARG A 171 18.36 -2.21 15.84
N ARG A 172 17.10 -1.77 15.79
CA ARG A 172 15.93 -2.62 16.01
C ARG A 172 14.70 -2.14 15.28
N ILE A 173 13.80 -3.08 14.99
CA ILE A 173 12.48 -2.82 14.42
C ILE A 173 11.45 -3.20 15.47
N LEU A 174 10.49 -2.30 15.73
CA LEU A 174 9.34 -2.55 16.59
C LEU A 174 8.07 -2.43 15.77
N LEU A 175 7.32 -3.50 15.72
CA LEU A 175 6.01 -3.56 15.07
C LEU A 175 4.93 -3.64 16.15
N THR A 176 4.01 -2.71 16.12
CA THR A 176 2.96 -2.65 17.15
C THR A 176 1.59 -2.39 16.53
N ARG A 177 0.58 -2.92 17.18
CA ARG A 177 -0.82 -2.77 16.78
C ARG A 177 -1.67 -2.59 18.04
N PRO A 178 -2.72 -1.73 18.02
CA PRO A 178 -3.66 -1.70 19.11
C PRO A 178 -4.38 -3.05 19.18
N ALA A 179 -4.46 -3.61 20.37
CA ALA A 179 -5.33 -4.75 20.61
C ALA A 179 -6.76 -4.22 20.65
N VAL A 180 -7.49 -4.34 19.56
CA VAL A 180 -8.91 -3.94 19.50
C VAL A 180 -9.75 -5.16 19.80
N GLU A 181 -10.56 -5.06 20.82
CA GLU A 181 -11.69 -5.94 20.99
C GLU A 181 -12.81 -5.48 20.02
N ALA A 182 -12.76 -5.95 18.79
CA ALA A 182 -13.87 -5.78 17.84
C ALA A 182 -15.06 -6.63 18.33
N GLY A 183 -15.78 -6.13 19.38
CA GLY A 183 -16.92 -6.82 19.95
C GLY A 183 -16.62 -8.12 20.72
N GLU A 184 -15.43 -8.68 20.60
CA GLU A 184 -14.95 -9.84 21.33
C GLU A 184 -14.10 -9.40 22.53
N LYS A 185 -14.61 -9.62 23.73
CA LYS A 185 -13.82 -9.41 24.94
C LYS A 185 -12.67 -10.41 24.95
N LEU A 186 -11.42 -9.95 24.94
CA LEU A 186 -10.21 -10.77 25.08
C LEU A 186 -10.28 -11.79 26.22
N GLY A 187 -11.21 -11.60 27.15
CA GLY A 187 -11.49 -12.51 28.26
C GLY A 187 -12.06 -13.89 27.88
N PHE A 188 -12.60 -14.06 26.68
CA PHE A 188 -13.23 -15.32 26.26
C PHE A 188 -12.30 -16.28 25.50
N LEU A 189 -11.12 -15.83 25.04
CA LEU A 189 -10.16 -16.71 24.39
C LEU A 189 -9.35 -17.45 25.47
N PRO A 190 -9.22 -18.80 25.40
CA PRO A 190 -8.34 -19.57 26.29
C PRO A 190 -6.88 -19.27 25.97
N GLY A 191 -6.03 -19.19 26.98
CA GLY A 191 -4.60 -18.97 26.84
C GLY A 191 -4.07 -17.71 27.47
N ASP A 192 -2.75 -17.56 27.47
CA ASP A 192 -2.01 -16.39 27.95
C ASP A 192 -2.28 -15.15 27.07
N LEU A 193 -2.09 -13.97 27.60
CA LEU A 193 -2.36 -12.68 26.92
C LEU A 193 -1.59 -12.59 25.59
N SER A 194 -0.36 -13.09 25.54
CA SER A 194 0.46 -13.16 24.34
C SER A 194 -0.17 -14.05 23.25
N GLN A 195 -0.69 -15.22 23.62
CA GLN A 195 -1.36 -16.15 22.70
C GLN A 195 -2.68 -15.57 22.15
N LYS A 196 -3.37 -14.74 22.93
CA LYS A 196 -4.63 -14.09 22.50
C LYS A 196 -4.43 -12.96 21.52
N VAL A 197 -3.27 -12.30 21.58
CA VAL A 197 -2.94 -11.15 20.71
C VAL A 197 -2.23 -11.58 19.44
N ASP A 198 -1.58 -12.75 19.44
CA ASP A 198 -0.81 -13.27 18.31
C ASP A 198 -1.57 -13.28 16.95
N PRO A 199 -2.85 -13.70 16.88
CA PRO A 199 -3.60 -13.66 15.62
C PRO A 199 -3.70 -12.25 14.99
N TYR A 200 -3.79 -11.22 15.82
CA TYR A 200 -3.89 -9.83 15.34
C TYR A 200 -2.55 -9.29 14.82
N LEU A 201 -1.44 -9.90 15.21
CA LEU A 201 -0.10 -9.51 14.80
C LEU A 201 0.39 -10.30 13.56
N ARG A 202 -0.33 -11.35 13.14
CA ARG A 202 0.05 -12.19 11.98
C ARG A 202 0.37 -11.41 10.70
N PRO A 203 -0.42 -10.40 10.29
CA PRO A 203 -0.11 -9.65 9.08
C PRO A 203 1.27 -8.96 9.11
N LEU A 204 1.74 -8.59 10.30
CA LEU A 204 3.06 -8.01 10.49
C LEU A 204 4.17 -9.05 10.35
N TYR A 205 3.95 -10.27 10.88
CA TYR A 205 4.87 -11.39 10.69
C TYR A 205 4.95 -11.79 9.21
N ASP A 206 3.81 -11.87 8.52
CA ASP A 206 3.76 -12.25 7.11
C ASP A 206 4.61 -11.30 6.24
N ALA A 207 4.50 -9.99 6.47
CA ALA A 207 5.32 -9.00 5.79
C ALA A 207 6.82 -9.17 6.09
N LEU A 208 7.20 -9.44 7.33
CA LEU A 208 8.59 -9.72 7.71
C LEU A 208 9.12 -10.99 7.05
N PHE A 209 8.33 -12.08 7.06
CA PHE A 209 8.71 -13.36 6.46
C PHE A 209 8.89 -13.26 4.95
N GLU A 210 8.05 -12.48 4.28
CA GLU A 210 8.19 -12.22 2.84
C GLU A 210 9.50 -11.51 2.52
N MET A 211 9.92 -10.54 3.33
CA MET A 211 11.10 -9.70 3.07
C MET A 211 12.43 -10.31 3.52
N LEU A 212 12.44 -10.99 4.65
CA LEU A 212 13.64 -11.50 5.29
C LEU A 212 13.77 -13.03 5.26
N GLY A 213 12.65 -13.74 5.11
CA GLY A 213 12.56 -15.18 5.29
C GLY A 213 12.40 -15.61 6.74
N PHE A 214 11.74 -16.76 6.93
CA PHE A 214 11.33 -17.27 8.23
C PHE A 214 12.49 -17.43 9.21
N GLU A 215 13.53 -18.20 8.86
CA GLU A 215 14.68 -18.48 9.74
C GLU A 215 15.40 -17.20 10.21
N ARG A 216 15.46 -16.18 9.36
CA ARG A 216 16.14 -14.94 9.70
C ARG A 216 15.30 -14.09 10.64
N VAL A 217 14.00 -14.03 10.42
CA VAL A 217 13.08 -13.30 11.31
C VAL A 217 13.14 -13.90 12.71
N GLU A 218 13.07 -15.26 12.84
CA GLU A 218 13.19 -15.92 14.13
C GLU A 218 14.49 -15.57 14.86
N LYS A 219 15.63 -15.66 14.17
CA LYS A 219 16.95 -15.29 14.76
C LYS A 219 17.02 -13.83 15.19
N LEU A 220 16.39 -12.90 14.46
CA LEU A 220 16.35 -11.49 14.81
C LEU A 220 15.41 -11.21 15.98
N MET A 221 14.32 -11.97 16.09
CA MET A 221 13.40 -11.90 17.23
C MET A 221 14.03 -12.46 18.51
N GLU A 222 14.71 -13.59 18.46
CA GLU A 222 15.47 -14.17 19.58
C GLU A 222 16.52 -13.18 20.14
N ARG A 223 17.11 -12.37 19.26
CA ARG A 223 18.08 -11.33 19.62
C ARG A 223 17.46 -9.99 20.02
N ASN A 224 16.14 -9.90 20.07
CA ASN A 224 15.40 -8.66 20.31
C ASN A 224 15.76 -7.52 19.31
N VAL A 225 16.21 -7.86 18.10
CA VAL A 225 16.41 -6.92 17.00
C VAL A 225 15.07 -6.62 16.30
N ILE A 226 14.20 -7.60 16.20
CA ILE A 226 12.81 -7.44 15.78
C ILE A 226 11.90 -7.78 16.96
N GLU A 227 10.98 -6.88 17.26
CA GLU A 227 9.96 -7.05 18.29
C GLU A 227 8.58 -6.80 17.66
N VAL A 228 7.66 -7.74 17.86
CA VAL A 228 6.25 -7.58 17.47
C VAL A 228 5.42 -7.69 18.74
N ALA A 229 4.74 -6.61 19.12
CA ALA A 229 4.07 -6.53 20.41
C ALA A 229 2.81 -5.64 20.36
N PRO A 230 1.82 -5.87 21.23
CA PRO A 230 0.69 -4.96 21.40
C PRO A 230 1.14 -3.55 21.80
N LEU A 231 0.39 -2.54 21.34
CA LEU A 231 0.66 -1.14 21.66
C LEU A 231 0.81 -0.86 23.17
N ALA A 232 0.06 -1.55 24.00
CA ALA A 232 0.12 -1.40 25.46
C ALA A 232 1.52 -1.65 26.03
N TYR A 233 2.34 -2.49 25.40
CA TYR A 233 3.70 -2.81 25.84
C TYR A 233 4.72 -1.72 25.53
N MET A 234 4.33 -0.69 24.81
CA MET A 234 5.17 0.48 24.54
C MET A 234 5.15 1.48 25.69
N ARG A 235 4.20 1.34 26.63
CA ARG A 235 4.05 2.27 27.75
C ARG A 235 5.27 2.26 28.67
N GLY A 236 5.76 3.47 29.03
CA GLY A 236 6.91 3.62 29.93
C GLY A 236 8.28 3.38 29.29
N ARG A 237 8.30 3.07 27.99
CA ARG A 237 9.56 2.86 27.25
C ARG A 237 10.01 4.15 26.56
N THR A 238 11.31 4.26 26.29
CA THR A 238 11.90 5.22 25.35
C THR A 238 12.56 4.40 24.25
N LEU A 239 12.17 4.62 23.01
CA LEU A 239 12.55 3.81 21.87
C LEU A 239 13.63 4.53 21.07
N ASN A 240 14.91 4.33 21.46
CA ASN A 240 16.06 4.88 20.76
C ASN A 240 16.60 3.90 19.71
N ASP A 241 17.28 4.42 18.68
CA ASP A 241 17.93 3.67 17.60
C ASP A 241 16.97 2.64 16.96
N ALA A 242 15.70 3.01 16.79
CA ALA A 242 14.66 2.08 16.42
C ALA A 242 13.82 2.58 15.24
N PHE A 243 13.35 1.65 14.43
CA PHE A 243 12.27 1.90 13.48
C PHE A 243 10.98 1.32 14.05
N ILE A 244 9.99 2.17 14.28
CA ILE A 244 8.77 1.81 14.99
C ILE A 244 7.60 1.92 14.03
N ILE A 245 6.78 0.87 13.92
CA ILE A 245 5.58 0.87 13.08
C ILE A 245 4.37 0.65 13.98
N LEU A 246 3.43 1.60 13.94
CA LEU A 246 2.10 1.45 14.52
C LEU A 246 1.10 1.20 13.41
N ASP A 247 0.64 -0.03 13.31
CA ASP A 247 -0.37 -0.45 12.33
C ASP A 247 -1.79 -0.38 12.90
N GLU A 248 -2.80 -0.22 12.05
CA GLU A 248 -4.23 -0.07 12.39
C GLU A 248 -4.47 1.05 13.42
N ALA A 249 -3.75 2.14 13.25
CA ALA A 249 -3.72 3.25 14.20
C ALA A 249 -5.08 3.96 14.37
N GLN A 250 -6.04 3.81 13.44
CA GLN A 250 -7.40 4.33 13.59
C GLN A 250 -8.12 3.72 14.81
N ASN A 251 -7.67 2.56 15.25
CA ASN A 251 -8.21 1.84 16.42
C ASN A 251 -7.51 2.19 17.73
N THR A 252 -6.66 3.23 17.75
CA THR A 252 -6.14 3.80 18.99
C THR A 252 -7.09 4.84 19.57
N THR A 253 -7.12 4.96 20.90
CA THR A 253 -7.69 6.15 21.54
C THR A 253 -6.73 7.34 21.43
N THR A 254 -7.20 8.55 21.70
CA THR A 254 -6.37 9.76 21.73
C THR A 254 -5.19 9.63 22.70
N GLU A 255 -5.42 9.04 23.87
CA GLU A 255 -4.41 8.83 24.90
C GLU A 255 -3.36 7.80 24.44
N GLN A 256 -3.80 6.72 23.77
CA GLN A 256 -2.90 5.70 23.23
C GLN A 256 -2.01 6.27 22.13
N MET A 257 -2.58 7.05 21.20
CA MET A 257 -1.81 7.71 20.14
C MET A 257 -0.79 8.69 20.75
N LYS A 258 -1.20 9.55 21.68
CA LYS A 258 -0.30 10.46 22.38
C LYS A 258 0.80 9.71 23.14
N MET A 259 0.44 8.64 23.84
CA MET A 259 1.38 7.77 24.54
C MET A 259 2.41 7.22 23.55
N PHE A 260 2.00 6.68 22.40
CA PHE A 260 2.88 6.12 21.39
C PHE A 260 3.86 7.16 20.83
N LEU A 261 3.36 8.29 20.34
CA LEU A 261 4.17 9.34 19.72
C LEU A 261 5.23 9.92 20.68
N THR A 262 4.94 9.93 21.98
CA THR A 262 5.88 10.38 23.01
C THR A 262 6.90 9.32 23.45
N ARG A 263 6.88 8.12 22.86
CA ARG A 263 7.90 7.06 23.13
C ARG A 263 9.08 7.13 22.16
N ILE A 264 8.95 7.85 21.06
CA ILE A 264 9.97 7.97 20.04
C ILE A 264 11.19 8.69 20.64
N GLY A 265 12.32 8.01 20.59
CA GLY A 265 13.58 8.50 21.15
C GLY A 265 14.56 8.95 20.06
N PHE A 266 15.80 9.19 20.47
CA PHE A 266 16.84 9.66 19.57
C PHE A 266 17.18 8.62 18.49
N ASN A 267 17.54 9.09 17.31
CA ASN A 267 17.94 8.28 16.16
C ASN A 267 16.87 7.22 15.80
N SER A 268 15.60 7.58 15.95
CA SER A 268 14.48 6.67 15.67
C SER A 268 13.55 7.26 14.63
N LYS A 269 12.92 6.37 13.86
CA LYS A 269 11.86 6.70 12.91
C LYS A 269 10.59 6.00 13.33
N ALA A 270 9.46 6.67 13.14
CA ALA A 270 8.15 6.07 13.35
C ALA A 270 7.28 6.18 12.10
N VAL A 271 6.55 5.12 11.82
CA VAL A 271 5.54 5.09 10.77
C VAL A 271 4.22 4.67 11.39
N VAL A 272 3.20 5.49 11.15
CA VAL A 272 1.83 5.27 11.62
C VAL A 272 0.96 4.95 10.42
N THR A 273 0.39 3.76 10.36
CA THR A 273 -0.50 3.33 9.27
C THR A 273 -1.93 3.15 9.75
N GLY A 274 -2.90 3.48 8.91
CA GLY A 274 -4.30 3.29 9.27
C GLY A 274 -5.30 3.70 8.19
N ASP A 275 -6.55 3.34 8.41
CA ASP A 275 -7.69 3.69 7.57
C ASP A 275 -8.74 4.43 8.41
N ILE A 276 -8.90 5.71 8.20
CA ILE A 276 -9.85 6.54 8.95
C ILE A 276 -11.32 6.17 8.71
N THR A 277 -11.61 5.35 7.71
CA THR A 277 -12.97 4.87 7.40
C THR A 277 -13.32 3.60 8.16
N GLN A 278 -12.33 2.79 8.57
CA GLN A 278 -12.49 1.50 9.23
C GLN A 278 -12.18 1.59 10.73
N VAL A 279 -12.96 2.38 11.46
CA VAL A 279 -12.79 2.58 12.91
C VAL A 279 -13.67 1.59 13.67
N ASP A 280 -13.04 0.65 14.39
CA ASP A 280 -13.71 -0.38 15.20
C ASP A 280 -13.93 0.03 16.67
N LEU A 281 -13.55 1.26 17.03
CA LEU A 281 -13.76 1.79 18.37
C LEU A 281 -15.25 2.02 18.68
N PRO A 282 -15.66 1.93 19.96
CA PRO A 282 -17.00 2.34 20.38
C PRO A 282 -17.33 3.76 19.90
N ARG A 283 -18.58 4.00 19.49
CA ARG A 283 -19.03 5.30 18.94
C ARG A 283 -18.75 6.50 19.84
N SER A 284 -18.64 6.29 21.14
CA SER A 284 -18.31 7.32 22.15
C SER A 284 -16.81 7.65 22.21
N THR A 285 -15.95 6.86 21.57
CA THR A 285 -14.48 7.00 21.65
C THR A 285 -13.94 7.63 20.38
N LYS A 286 -13.24 8.76 20.50
CA LYS A 286 -12.61 9.42 19.35
C LYS A 286 -11.35 8.64 18.93
N SER A 287 -11.23 8.38 17.65
CA SER A 287 -10.02 7.77 17.06
C SER A 287 -8.79 8.66 17.26
N GLY A 288 -7.73 8.07 17.84
CA GLY A 288 -6.45 8.73 18.05
C GLY A 288 -5.78 9.16 16.74
N LEU A 289 -5.92 8.36 15.67
CA LEU A 289 -5.43 8.72 14.34
C LEU A 289 -6.13 9.98 13.80
N ARG A 290 -7.46 10.02 13.85
CA ARG A 290 -8.23 11.20 13.41
C ARG A 290 -7.85 12.44 14.21
N HIS A 291 -7.69 12.30 15.52
CA HIS A 291 -7.28 13.40 16.38
C HIS A 291 -5.84 13.87 16.07
N ALA A 292 -4.92 12.93 15.83
CA ALA A 292 -3.54 13.26 15.45
C ALA A 292 -3.48 14.06 14.14
N LEU A 293 -4.32 13.70 13.15
CA LEU A 293 -4.42 14.43 11.89
C LEU A 293 -4.91 15.89 12.07
N GLU A 294 -5.76 16.14 13.06
CA GLU A 294 -6.25 17.49 13.34
C GLU A 294 -5.19 18.34 14.06
N VAL A 295 -4.45 17.74 15.00
CA VAL A 295 -3.58 18.47 15.94
C VAL A 295 -2.14 18.63 15.44
N LEU A 296 -1.64 17.67 14.66
CA LEU A 296 -0.22 17.59 14.29
C LEU A 296 0.09 18.18 12.91
N GLN A 297 -0.87 18.79 12.23
CA GLN A 297 -0.60 19.47 10.96
C GLN A 297 0.36 20.65 11.18
N GLY A 298 1.39 20.73 10.34
CA GLY A 298 2.39 21.79 10.38
C GLY A 298 3.49 21.62 11.46
N VAL A 299 3.53 20.50 12.14
CA VAL A 299 4.64 20.16 13.03
C VAL A 299 5.83 19.69 12.20
N ASP A 300 6.98 20.32 12.38
CA ASP A 300 8.21 19.95 11.68
C ASP A 300 8.66 18.52 12.01
N GLY A 301 9.25 17.84 11.03
CA GLY A 301 9.67 16.44 11.17
C GLY A 301 8.57 15.41 10.94
N LEU A 302 7.32 15.83 10.72
CA LEU A 302 6.20 14.96 10.42
C LEU A 302 5.81 15.02 8.94
N SER A 303 5.35 13.89 8.40
CA SER A 303 4.75 13.81 7.06
C SER A 303 3.43 13.06 7.07
N PHE A 304 2.48 13.51 6.26
CA PHE A 304 1.17 12.88 6.08
C PHE A 304 1.02 12.48 4.62
N ASN A 305 0.76 11.19 4.39
CA ASN A 305 0.60 10.60 3.06
C ASN A 305 -0.79 9.99 2.98
N PHE A 306 -1.56 10.44 2.01
CA PHE A 306 -2.93 9.97 1.79
C PHE A 306 -2.96 9.07 0.56
N PHE A 307 -3.48 7.87 0.75
CA PHE A 307 -3.73 6.90 -0.31
C PHE A 307 -5.20 6.89 -0.69
N GLU A 308 -5.45 6.68 -1.96
CA GLU A 308 -6.78 6.65 -2.54
C GLU A 308 -7.11 5.24 -3.05
N SER A 309 -8.37 5.02 -3.45
CA SER A 309 -8.81 3.74 -4.01
C SER A 309 -8.02 3.33 -5.27
N LYS A 310 -7.49 4.29 -6.01
CA LYS A 310 -6.61 4.04 -7.17
C LYS A 310 -5.27 3.41 -6.82
N ASP A 311 -4.78 3.60 -5.58
CA ASP A 311 -3.52 3.01 -5.08
C ASP A 311 -3.69 1.55 -4.61
N VAL A 312 -4.92 1.04 -4.61
CA VAL A 312 -5.22 -0.32 -4.12
C VAL A 312 -4.67 -1.36 -5.09
N VAL A 313 -3.75 -2.18 -4.58
CA VAL A 313 -3.16 -3.30 -5.31
C VAL A 313 -3.85 -4.58 -4.87
N ARG A 314 -4.87 -4.98 -5.59
CA ARG A 314 -5.63 -6.19 -5.31
C ARG A 314 -5.92 -7.00 -6.57
N HIS A 315 -6.21 -8.27 -6.37
CA HIS A 315 -6.70 -9.11 -7.46
C HIS A 315 -7.95 -8.47 -8.12
N PRO A 316 -8.08 -8.45 -9.45
CA PRO A 316 -9.19 -7.76 -10.15
C PRO A 316 -10.59 -8.19 -9.69
N VAL A 317 -10.74 -9.45 -9.27
CA VAL A 317 -12.02 -9.95 -8.71
C VAL A 317 -12.29 -9.29 -7.36
N VAL A 318 -11.28 -9.13 -6.50
CA VAL A 318 -11.44 -8.49 -5.17
C VAL A 318 -11.81 -7.01 -5.34
N ALA A 319 -11.20 -6.31 -6.28
CA ALA A 319 -11.55 -4.91 -6.57
C ALA A 319 -13.04 -4.79 -6.99
N ARG A 320 -13.53 -5.69 -7.86
CA ARG A 320 -14.95 -5.72 -8.26
C ARG A 320 -15.89 -6.07 -7.11
N ILE A 321 -15.48 -6.97 -6.22
CA ILE A 321 -16.28 -7.30 -5.03
C ILE A 321 -16.41 -6.08 -4.14
N VAL A 322 -15.32 -5.37 -3.83
CA VAL A 322 -15.35 -4.15 -3.01
C VAL A 322 -16.25 -3.09 -3.62
N GLN A 323 -16.10 -2.82 -4.93
CA GLN A 323 -16.96 -1.86 -5.63
C GLN A 323 -18.45 -2.23 -5.58
N ALA A 324 -18.79 -3.52 -5.65
CA ALA A 324 -20.16 -3.97 -5.54
C ALA A 324 -20.75 -3.73 -4.15
N TYR A 325 -19.97 -3.96 -3.08
CA TYR A 325 -20.39 -3.66 -1.70
C TYR A 325 -20.54 -2.15 -1.48
N GLU A 326 -19.57 -1.35 -1.91
CA GLU A 326 -19.64 0.12 -1.80
C GLU A 326 -20.87 0.70 -2.52
N ALA A 327 -21.18 0.21 -3.72
CA ALA A 327 -22.37 0.62 -4.46
C ALA A 327 -23.66 0.24 -3.72
N PHE A 328 -23.73 -0.95 -3.15
CA PHE A 328 -24.89 -1.40 -2.37
C PHE A 328 -25.08 -0.57 -1.08
N ASP A 329 -24.01 -0.30 -0.35
CA ASP A 329 -24.05 0.50 0.88
C ASP A 329 -24.47 1.95 0.57
N ALA A 330 -24.00 2.53 -0.53
CA ALA A 330 -24.41 3.84 -1.01
C ALA A 330 -25.91 3.89 -1.36
N GLN A 331 -26.44 2.85 -1.99
CA GLN A 331 -27.88 2.74 -2.27
C GLN A 331 -28.70 2.67 -0.98
N GLN A 332 -28.31 1.82 -0.03
CA GLN A 332 -28.98 1.72 1.27
C GLN A 332 -28.95 3.03 2.06
N ALA A 333 -27.83 3.76 2.03
CA ALA A 333 -27.71 5.06 2.68
C ALA A 333 -28.66 6.09 2.05
N ALA A 334 -28.77 6.11 0.72
CA ALA A 334 -29.69 6.98 0.00
C ALA A 334 -31.17 6.66 0.31
N GLU A 335 -31.54 5.38 0.34
CA GLU A 335 -32.89 4.94 0.72
C GLU A 335 -33.26 5.32 2.16
N LYS A 336 -32.35 5.15 3.12
CA LYS A 336 -32.56 5.55 4.51
C LYS A 336 -32.71 7.08 4.68
N SER A 337 -31.95 7.86 3.91
CA SER A 337 -32.06 9.33 3.93
C SER A 337 -33.36 9.83 3.27
N ALA A 338 -33.88 9.10 2.26
CA ALA A 338 -35.15 9.39 1.63
C ALA A 338 -36.36 8.98 2.48
N ALA A 339 -36.21 7.97 3.34
CA ALA A 339 -37.28 7.44 4.21
C ALA A 339 -37.46 8.23 5.53
N THR A 340 -36.58 9.21 5.85
CA THR A 340 -36.74 10.06 7.01
C THR A 340 -37.73 11.19 6.69
N PRO A 341 -39.00 11.18 7.23
CA PRO A 341 -39.96 12.24 6.92
C PRO A 341 -39.45 13.57 7.49
N ARG A 342 -39.43 14.61 6.67
CA ARG A 342 -39.32 16.00 7.10
C ARG A 342 -40.50 16.28 8.04
N ASN A 343 -40.25 16.32 9.34
CA ASN A 343 -41.18 16.92 10.30
C ASN A 343 -41.24 18.42 9.99
N GLU A 344 -42.18 18.82 9.16
CA GLU A 344 -42.62 20.21 9.06
C GLU A 344 -43.27 20.59 10.37
N ASN A 345 -42.56 21.34 11.20
CA ASN A 345 -43.11 22.08 12.31
C ASN A 345 -44.03 23.18 11.76
N THR A 346 -45.28 22.86 11.57
CA THR A 346 -46.34 23.86 11.48
C THR A 346 -46.66 24.36 12.89
N SER A 347 -45.93 25.36 13.34
CA SER A 347 -46.38 26.20 14.44
C SER A 347 -47.60 26.99 13.97
N LYS A 348 -48.78 26.58 14.36
CA LYS A 348 -49.98 27.43 14.27
C LYS A 348 -49.95 28.43 15.39
N GLU A 349 -49.78 29.67 15.03
CA GLU A 349 -50.36 30.86 15.71
C GLU A 349 -51.87 30.66 15.75
N SER A 350 -52.47 30.87 16.89
CA SER A 350 -53.80 31.47 17.14
C SER A 350 -53.92 31.71 18.62
N ALA A 351 -53.79 32.94 19.00
CA ALA A 351 -54.86 33.87 19.45
C ALA A 351 -55.79 33.33 20.56
N GLN A 352 -55.57 33.75 21.77
CA GLN A 352 -56.49 34.53 22.59
C GLN A 352 -55.87 34.85 23.94
#